data_99fbf19088e195987a8308f9d1f0d3f8
#
_entry.id   99fbf19088e195987a8308f9d1f0d3f8
#
_cell.length_a   1.000
_cell.length_b   1.000
_cell.length_c   1.000
_cell.angle_alpha   90.00
_cell.angle_beta   90.00
_cell.angle_gamma   90.00
#
_symmetry.space_group_name_H-M   'P 1'
#
loop_
_entity.id
_entity.type
_entity.pdbx_description
1 polymer ?
#
loop_
_entity_poly.entity_id
_entity_poly.type
_entity_poly.pdbx_seq_one_letter_code
_entity_poly.pdbx_strand_id
1 'polypeptide(L)'
;ETEAGYDRSMDNSRMLLWPLYITSFCLWDSLQHNDWHGAQQVLVISASSKTSIGLAYALAADADAPASVGLTSKKNQQWVKSLGLYDNIVNYDALEDIDASLHSVIVDMSGNSKLLADIHAHLGDNLLHCLNVGLTHWSASGSDTGIPDQKREFFFAPSHIQMRLKEWGAEEFDKKSSQFIYDSAKKSADWMAIEKLDGVAELAEIYTDVCEGKLTPERALVIELS
;
A
#
# COMPACT_ATOMS: atom_id res chain seq x y z
N GLU A 1 -13.15 -24.64 19.50
CA GLU A 1 -11.79 -25.25 19.55
C GLU A 1 -10.86 -24.26 18.85
N THR A 2 -9.92 -23.65 19.59
CA THR A 2 -8.88 -22.79 19.04
C THR A 2 -7.80 -23.69 18.42
N GLU A 3 -7.43 -23.44 17.17
CA GLU A 3 -6.31 -24.12 16.53
C GLU A 3 -5.05 -24.01 17.38
N ALA A 4 -4.25 -25.09 17.45
CA ALA A 4 -3.00 -25.07 18.18
C ALA A 4 -2.07 -24.01 17.59
N GLY A 5 -1.70 -23.00 18.39
CA GLY A 5 -0.87 -21.86 17.98
C GLY A 5 -1.64 -20.57 17.67
N TYR A 6 -2.96 -20.56 17.82
CA TYR A 6 -3.74 -19.32 17.64
C TYR A 6 -3.51 -18.34 18.79
N ASP A 7 -2.97 -17.18 18.46
CA ASP A 7 -2.72 -16.08 19.40
C ASP A 7 -3.82 -15.01 19.31
N ARG A 8 -4.68 -14.97 20.32
CA ARG A 8 -5.79 -14.03 20.44
C ARG A 8 -5.33 -12.58 20.60
N SER A 9 -4.13 -12.34 21.10
CA SER A 9 -3.61 -10.97 21.25
C SER A 9 -3.43 -10.28 19.90
N MET A 10 -3.33 -11.05 18.82
CA MET A 10 -3.18 -10.56 17.44
C MET A 10 -4.51 -10.34 16.69
N ASP A 11 -5.68 -10.63 17.31
CA ASP A 11 -6.97 -10.59 16.61
C ASP A 11 -7.29 -9.21 16.02
N ASN A 12 -7.10 -8.15 16.80
CA ASN A 12 -7.33 -6.79 16.34
C ASN A 12 -6.38 -6.44 15.18
N SER A 13 -5.11 -6.80 15.28
CA SER A 13 -4.13 -6.59 14.20
C SER A 13 -4.51 -7.37 12.94
N ARG A 14 -4.94 -8.63 13.09
CA ARG A 14 -5.42 -9.44 11.96
C ARG A 14 -6.63 -8.82 11.29
N MET A 15 -7.65 -8.44 12.08
CA MET A 15 -8.87 -7.83 11.56
C MET A 15 -8.58 -6.54 10.78
N LEU A 16 -7.69 -5.70 11.28
CA LEU A 16 -7.32 -4.43 10.68
C LEU A 16 -6.41 -4.58 9.46
N LEU A 17 -5.42 -5.47 9.53
CA LEU A 17 -4.34 -5.53 8.55
C LEU A 17 -4.54 -6.59 7.48
N TRP A 18 -5.29 -7.67 7.75
CA TRP A 18 -5.45 -8.76 6.79
C TRP A 18 -5.95 -8.30 5.41
N PRO A 19 -7.05 -7.52 5.31
CA PRO A 19 -7.54 -7.07 4.00
C PRO A 19 -6.58 -6.11 3.29
N LEU A 20 -5.77 -5.39 4.04
CA LEU A 20 -4.79 -4.45 3.50
C LEU A 20 -3.52 -5.19 3.04
N TYR A 21 -3.03 -6.11 3.86
CA TYR A 21 -1.77 -6.81 3.59
C TYR A 21 -1.92 -7.93 2.57
N ILE A 22 -3.10 -8.53 2.41
CA ILE A 22 -3.35 -9.40 1.26
C ILE A 22 -3.26 -8.61 -0.06
N THR A 23 -3.74 -7.36 -0.08
CA THR A 23 -3.59 -6.47 -1.24
C THR A 23 -2.12 -6.13 -1.47
N SER A 24 -1.36 -5.85 -0.42
CA SER A 24 0.09 -5.57 -0.49
C SER A 24 0.87 -6.78 -1.04
N PHE A 25 0.55 -7.98 -0.57
CA PHE A 25 1.13 -9.23 -1.07
C PHE A 25 0.85 -9.40 -2.57
N CYS A 26 -0.41 -9.24 -2.97
CA CYS A 26 -0.80 -9.36 -4.37
C CYS A 26 -0.15 -8.31 -5.28
N LEU A 27 0.05 -7.09 -4.79
CA LEU A 27 0.76 -6.03 -5.52
C LEU A 27 2.23 -6.38 -5.75
N TRP A 28 2.93 -6.78 -4.69
CA TRP A 28 4.31 -7.23 -4.79
C TRP A 28 4.45 -8.42 -5.74
N ASP A 29 3.61 -9.44 -5.58
CA ASP A 29 3.62 -10.63 -6.40
C ASP A 29 3.29 -10.31 -7.88
N SER A 30 2.39 -9.37 -8.14
CA SER A 30 2.09 -8.90 -9.49
C SER A 30 3.28 -8.17 -10.12
N LEU A 31 3.93 -7.29 -9.38
CA LEU A 31 5.12 -6.57 -9.85
C LEU A 31 6.25 -7.55 -10.17
N GLN A 32 6.54 -8.50 -9.26
CA GLN A 32 7.56 -9.52 -9.46
C GLN A 32 7.23 -10.41 -10.67
N HIS A 33 5.98 -10.87 -10.79
CA HIS A 33 5.53 -11.70 -11.90
C HIS A 33 5.70 -11.04 -13.28
N ASN A 34 5.58 -9.73 -13.34
CA ASN A 34 5.76 -8.93 -14.55
C ASN A 34 7.18 -8.35 -14.68
N ASP A 35 8.17 -8.96 -14.00
CA ASP A 35 9.57 -8.51 -14.04
C ASP A 35 9.68 -7.00 -13.77
N TRP A 36 8.93 -6.53 -12.75
CA TRP A 36 8.87 -5.12 -12.34
C TRP A 36 8.56 -4.15 -13.48
N HIS A 37 7.99 -4.63 -14.60
CA HIS A 37 7.81 -3.91 -15.87
C HIS A 37 9.13 -3.34 -16.43
N GLY A 38 10.29 -3.91 -16.06
CA GLY A 38 11.60 -3.41 -16.43
C GLY A 38 12.05 -2.16 -15.67
N ALA A 39 11.38 -1.82 -14.57
CA ALA A 39 11.69 -0.64 -13.77
C ALA A 39 12.95 -0.84 -12.91
N GLN A 40 13.63 0.26 -12.64
CA GLN A 40 14.78 0.36 -11.75
C GLN A 40 14.41 0.96 -10.39
N GLN A 41 13.21 1.58 -10.31
CA GLN A 41 12.62 2.07 -9.05
C GLN A 41 11.12 1.87 -9.02
N VAL A 42 10.58 1.62 -7.82
CA VAL A 42 9.15 1.50 -7.53
C VAL A 42 8.71 2.71 -6.72
N LEU A 43 7.86 3.56 -7.29
CA LEU A 43 7.31 4.74 -6.63
C LEU A 43 6.00 4.36 -5.94
N VAL A 44 5.97 4.37 -4.60
CA VAL A 44 4.79 4.03 -3.81
C VAL A 44 4.14 5.29 -3.29
N ILE A 45 3.00 5.68 -3.87
CA ILE A 45 2.26 6.89 -3.49
C ILE A 45 1.35 6.58 -2.29
N SER A 46 1.22 7.54 -1.38
CA SER A 46 0.62 7.36 -0.04
C SER A 46 1.45 6.43 0.86
N ALA A 47 2.77 6.61 0.87
CA ALA A 47 3.72 5.76 1.59
C ALA A 47 3.43 5.57 3.09
N SER A 48 2.62 6.45 3.69
CA SER A 48 2.16 6.36 5.09
C SER A 48 0.91 5.50 5.27
N SER A 49 0.26 5.03 4.21
CA SER A 49 -0.91 4.16 4.34
C SER A 49 -0.50 2.75 4.77
N LYS A 50 -1.36 2.07 5.51
CA LYS A 50 -1.08 0.70 5.98
C LYS A 50 -0.84 -0.26 4.81
N THR A 51 -1.58 -0.13 3.72
CA THR A 51 -1.37 -0.95 2.50
C THR A 51 0.00 -0.67 1.87
N SER A 52 0.42 0.61 1.79
CA SER A 52 1.75 0.97 1.28
C SER A 52 2.88 0.43 2.17
N ILE A 53 2.69 0.46 3.49
CA ILE A 53 3.66 -0.11 4.45
C ILE A 53 3.76 -1.63 4.27
N GLY A 54 2.63 -2.33 4.07
CA GLY A 54 2.63 -3.75 3.74
C GLY A 54 3.39 -4.05 2.45
N LEU A 55 3.21 -3.24 1.40
CA LEU A 55 3.99 -3.37 0.16
C LEU A 55 5.48 -3.09 0.41
N ALA A 56 5.81 -2.08 1.21
CA ALA A 56 7.20 -1.77 1.54
C ALA A 56 7.89 -2.92 2.31
N TYR A 57 7.16 -3.63 3.19
CA TYR A 57 7.69 -4.86 3.82
C TYR A 57 8.04 -5.94 2.79
N ALA A 58 7.20 -6.12 1.77
CA ALA A 58 7.46 -7.10 0.71
C ALA A 58 8.66 -6.69 -0.14
N LEU A 59 8.72 -5.42 -0.59
CA LEU A 59 9.84 -4.89 -1.36
C LEU A 59 11.16 -4.99 -0.61
N ALA A 60 11.18 -4.59 0.67
CA ALA A 60 12.39 -4.64 1.50
C ALA A 60 12.88 -6.08 1.80
N ALA A 61 12.01 -7.08 1.70
CA ALA A 61 12.35 -8.49 1.90
C ALA A 61 12.80 -9.20 0.62
N ASP A 62 12.60 -8.59 -0.53
CA ASP A 62 12.90 -9.14 -1.85
C ASP A 62 14.21 -8.56 -2.38
N ALA A 63 15.25 -9.38 -2.45
CA ALA A 63 16.59 -8.96 -2.90
C ALA A 63 16.63 -8.59 -4.40
N ASP A 64 15.66 -9.02 -5.19
CA ASP A 64 15.54 -8.74 -6.62
C ASP A 64 14.63 -7.53 -6.90
N ALA A 65 13.99 -6.96 -5.86
CA ALA A 65 13.16 -5.78 -6.03
C ALA A 65 13.98 -4.54 -6.40
N PRO A 66 13.47 -3.70 -7.33
CA PRO A 66 14.07 -2.40 -7.60
C PRO A 66 14.01 -1.48 -6.37
N ALA A 67 14.84 -0.44 -6.37
CA ALA A 67 14.83 0.56 -5.30
C ALA A 67 13.42 1.13 -5.05
N SER A 68 13.02 1.20 -3.78
CA SER A 68 11.70 1.68 -3.38
C SER A 68 11.73 3.15 -2.98
N VAL A 69 10.84 3.95 -3.57
CA VAL A 69 10.69 5.37 -3.26
C VAL A 69 9.30 5.62 -2.69
N GLY A 70 9.23 5.93 -1.40
CA GLY A 70 7.98 6.26 -0.73
C GLY A 70 7.60 7.73 -0.92
N LEU A 71 6.45 8.01 -1.55
CA LEU A 71 5.93 9.36 -1.69
C LEU A 71 4.84 9.62 -0.65
N THR A 72 4.98 10.71 0.09
CA THR A 72 4.04 11.06 1.17
C THR A 72 3.92 12.57 1.35
N SER A 73 2.98 12.99 2.20
CA SER A 73 2.86 14.41 2.57
C SER A 73 4.02 14.85 3.46
N LYS A 74 4.36 16.14 3.42
CA LYS A 74 5.37 16.73 4.30
C LYS A 74 5.09 16.43 5.78
N LYS A 75 3.82 16.39 6.19
CA LYS A 75 3.38 16.06 7.56
C LYS A 75 3.83 14.66 7.98
N ASN A 76 3.77 13.69 7.07
CA ASN A 76 4.05 12.28 7.39
C ASN A 76 5.50 11.86 7.06
N GLN A 77 6.27 12.70 6.37
CA GLN A 77 7.60 12.35 5.86
C GLN A 77 8.55 11.84 6.94
N GLN A 78 8.63 12.53 8.07
CA GLN A 78 9.53 12.16 9.15
C GLN A 78 9.13 10.82 9.79
N TRP A 79 7.83 10.60 9.94
CA TRP A 79 7.31 9.34 10.48
C TRP A 79 7.59 8.17 9.51
N VAL A 80 7.33 8.34 8.22
CA VAL A 80 7.63 7.31 7.21
C VAL A 80 9.13 7.01 7.17
N LYS A 81 10.01 8.03 7.28
CA LYS A 81 11.46 7.83 7.38
C LYS A 81 11.85 7.00 8.61
N SER A 82 11.19 7.19 9.74
CA SER A 82 11.50 6.46 10.97
C SER A 82 11.17 4.96 10.89
N LEU A 83 10.32 4.54 9.94
CA LEU A 83 10.03 3.11 9.71
C LEU A 83 11.20 2.37 9.05
N GLY A 84 12.06 3.07 8.31
CA GLY A 84 13.25 2.48 7.66
C GLY A 84 12.92 1.44 6.58
N LEU A 85 11.78 1.57 5.90
CA LEU A 85 11.26 0.56 4.97
C LEU A 85 11.48 0.89 3.49
N TYR A 86 11.69 2.17 3.18
CA TYR A 86 11.92 2.64 1.82
C TYR A 86 13.38 3.05 1.65
N ASP A 87 13.94 2.85 0.47
CA ASP A 87 15.30 3.28 0.14
C ASP A 87 15.38 4.81 0.08
N ASN A 88 14.32 5.46 -0.41
CA ASN A 88 14.19 6.91 -0.41
C ASN A 88 12.78 7.35 -0.05
N ILE A 89 12.64 8.55 0.54
CA ILE A 89 11.35 9.17 0.88
C ILE A 89 11.30 10.57 0.31
N VAL A 90 10.33 10.80 -0.56
CA VAL A 90 10.07 12.08 -1.21
C VAL A 90 8.72 12.63 -0.73
N ASN A 91 8.65 13.93 -0.42
CA ASN A 91 7.36 14.56 -0.16
C ASN A 91 6.74 15.07 -1.46
N TYR A 92 5.42 15.24 -1.45
CA TYR A 92 4.67 15.65 -2.64
C TYR A 92 5.04 17.04 -3.20
N ASP A 93 5.71 17.88 -2.40
CA ASP A 93 6.13 19.23 -2.81
C ASP A 93 7.56 19.27 -3.34
N ALA A 94 8.25 18.12 -3.45
CA ALA A 94 9.65 17.99 -3.86
C ALA A 94 9.83 16.83 -4.85
N LEU A 95 8.98 16.77 -5.89
CA LEU A 95 9.03 15.70 -6.89
C LEU A 95 10.33 15.67 -7.68
N GLU A 96 11.07 16.79 -7.73
CA GLU A 96 12.40 16.91 -8.30
C GLU A 96 13.45 16.04 -7.62
N ASP A 97 13.20 15.58 -6.38
CA ASP A 97 14.05 14.63 -5.66
C ASP A 97 13.91 13.18 -6.15
N ILE A 98 12.92 12.90 -7.01
CA ILE A 98 12.81 11.61 -7.70
C ILE A 98 13.81 11.58 -8.84
N ASP A 99 14.62 10.53 -8.93
CA ASP A 99 15.54 10.36 -10.06
C ASP A 99 14.76 10.05 -11.35
N ALA A 100 14.56 11.09 -12.16
CA ALA A 100 13.84 10.97 -13.42
C ALA A 100 14.63 10.25 -14.53
N SER A 101 15.90 9.92 -14.32
CA SER A 101 16.70 9.16 -15.28
C SER A 101 16.45 7.65 -15.20
N LEU A 102 15.85 7.17 -14.11
CA LEU A 102 15.56 5.77 -13.88
C LEU A 102 14.20 5.37 -14.44
N HIS A 103 14.13 4.22 -15.06
CA HIS A 103 12.87 3.58 -15.41
C HIS A 103 12.05 3.32 -14.15
N SER A 104 10.79 3.72 -14.17
CA SER A 104 9.95 3.76 -12.98
C SER A 104 8.61 3.06 -13.18
N VAL A 105 8.16 2.35 -12.15
CA VAL A 105 6.77 1.91 -12.00
C VAL A 105 6.13 2.62 -10.83
N ILE A 106 4.87 3.04 -10.98
CA ILE A 106 4.10 3.69 -9.92
C ILE A 106 3.10 2.69 -9.34
N VAL A 107 2.97 2.67 -8.01
CA VAL A 107 1.85 2.07 -7.28
C VAL A 107 1.10 3.20 -6.59
N ASP A 108 -0.05 3.59 -7.15
CA ASP A 108 -0.85 4.69 -6.63
C ASP A 108 -1.98 4.21 -5.73
N MET A 109 -1.89 4.56 -4.45
CA MET A 109 -2.92 4.34 -3.44
C MET A 109 -3.58 5.66 -2.99
N SER A 110 -3.29 6.79 -3.67
CA SER A 110 -3.82 8.11 -3.31
C SER A 110 -5.08 8.50 -4.08
N GLY A 111 -5.18 8.05 -5.32
CA GLY A 111 -6.21 8.53 -6.25
C GLY A 111 -6.09 10.00 -6.61
N ASN A 112 -4.93 10.62 -6.37
CA ASN A 112 -4.70 12.04 -6.65
C ASN A 112 -4.20 12.23 -8.09
N SER A 113 -5.13 12.50 -9.00
CA SER A 113 -4.85 12.63 -10.42
C SER A 113 -3.87 13.76 -10.74
N LYS A 114 -3.92 14.88 -9.98
CA LYS A 114 -2.98 15.99 -10.18
C LYS A 114 -1.56 15.56 -9.83
N LEU A 115 -1.37 14.88 -8.71
CA LEU A 115 -0.06 14.36 -8.31
C LEU A 115 0.47 13.37 -9.35
N LEU A 116 -0.39 12.48 -9.86
CA LEU A 116 0.00 11.56 -10.94
C LEU A 116 0.43 12.28 -12.21
N ALA A 117 -0.28 13.35 -12.60
CA ALA A 117 0.07 14.17 -13.74
C ALA A 117 1.44 14.84 -13.54
N ASP A 118 1.68 15.40 -12.36
CA ASP A 118 2.94 16.07 -12.02
C ASP A 118 4.13 15.08 -12.04
N ILE A 119 3.94 13.86 -11.47
CA ILE A 119 4.96 12.79 -11.52
C ILE A 119 5.21 12.33 -12.96
N HIS A 120 4.15 12.15 -13.76
CA HIS A 120 4.30 11.76 -15.17
C HIS A 120 5.06 12.83 -15.97
N ALA A 121 4.74 14.11 -15.74
CA ALA A 121 5.46 15.21 -16.40
C ALA A 121 6.95 15.24 -16.02
N HIS A 122 7.29 14.86 -14.77
CA HIS A 122 8.67 14.80 -14.29
C HIS A 122 9.44 13.60 -14.88
N LEU A 123 8.83 12.41 -14.92
CA LEU A 123 9.47 11.17 -15.40
C LEU A 123 9.48 11.03 -16.92
N GLY A 124 8.47 11.58 -17.60
CA GLY A 124 8.31 11.47 -19.05
C GLY A 124 8.24 10.00 -19.51
N ASP A 125 9.05 9.65 -20.49
CA ASP A 125 9.10 8.30 -21.08
C ASP A 125 9.64 7.24 -20.11
N ASN A 126 10.37 7.64 -19.08
CA ASN A 126 10.89 6.74 -18.05
C ASN A 126 9.80 6.21 -17.10
N LEU A 127 8.59 6.75 -17.12
CA LEU A 127 7.44 6.09 -16.53
C LEU A 127 7.00 4.91 -17.41
N LEU A 128 7.23 3.70 -16.96
CA LEU A 128 6.92 2.49 -17.73
C LEU A 128 5.51 1.97 -17.46
N HIS A 129 5.07 1.99 -16.18
CA HIS A 129 3.75 1.48 -15.80
C HIS A 129 3.22 2.19 -14.55
N CYS A 130 1.88 2.19 -14.39
CA CYS A 130 1.19 2.78 -13.25
C CYS A 130 0.04 1.86 -12.79
N LEU A 131 0.17 1.28 -11.61
CA LEU A 131 -0.84 0.48 -10.93
C LEU A 131 -1.70 1.40 -10.04
N ASN A 132 -2.98 1.56 -10.38
CA ASN A 132 -3.93 2.30 -9.56
C ASN A 132 -4.68 1.34 -8.62
N VAL A 133 -4.61 1.57 -7.31
CA VAL A 133 -5.14 0.67 -6.27
C VAL A 133 -6.31 1.30 -5.54
N GLY A 134 -7.40 0.55 -5.38
CA GLY A 134 -8.49 0.94 -4.46
C GLY A 134 -9.47 1.99 -4.97
N LEU A 135 -9.40 2.44 -6.21
CA LEU A 135 -10.38 3.35 -6.81
C LEU A 135 -11.63 2.58 -7.26
N THR A 136 -12.74 2.76 -6.53
CA THR A 136 -14.03 2.13 -6.87
C THR A 136 -14.79 2.87 -7.98
N HIS A 137 -14.37 4.08 -8.35
CA HIS A 137 -15.01 4.92 -9.36
C HIS A 137 -14.02 5.38 -10.43
N TRP A 138 -13.50 4.43 -11.18
CA TRP A 138 -12.65 4.68 -12.34
C TRP A 138 -13.26 5.64 -13.37
N SER A 139 -14.58 5.58 -13.55
CA SER A 139 -15.32 6.40 -14.53
C SER A 139 -15.62 7.84 -14.07
N ALA A 140 -15.40 8.18 -12.81
CA ALA A 140 -15.74 9.49 -12.27
C ALA A 140 -14.55 10.46 -12.19
N SER A 141 -13.33 10.00 -12.30
CA SER A 141 -12.15 10.87 -12.30
C SER A 141 -11.81 11.32 -13.71
N GLY A 142 -12.60 12.25 -14.25
CA GLY A 142 -12.34 12.94 -15.52
C GLY A 142 -11.13 13.87 -15.52
N SER A 143 -10.14 13.65 -14.68
CA SER A 143 -8.90 14.39 -14.65
C SER A 143 -7.86 13.66 -15.47
N ASP A 144 -7.46 14.30 -16.57
CA ASP A 144 -6.37 13.86 -17.41
C ASP A 144 -5.06 13.81 -16.59
N THR A 145 -4.53 12.62 -16.38
CA THR A 145 -3.23 12.42 -15.72
C THR A 145 -2.06 12.53 -16.70
N GLY A 146 -2.36 12.68 -17.99
CA GLY A 146 -1.36 12.63 -19.06
C GLY A 146 -0.73 11.24 -19.26
N ILE A 147 -0.96 10.29 -18.38
CA ILE A 147 -0.41 8.93 -18.48
C ILE A 147 -1.21 8.15 -19.53
N PRO A 148 -0.57 7.62 -20.57
CA PRO A 148 -1.23 6.82 -21.60
C PRO A 148 -1.95 5.60 -21.02
N ASP A 149 -3.13 5.28 -21.52
CA ASP A 149 -3.93 4.13 -21.02
C ASP A 149 -3.16 2.80 -21.07
N GLN A 150 -2.26 2.63 -22.06
CA GLN A 150 -1.44 1.43 -22.18
C GLN A 150 -0.43 1.26 -21.02
N LYS A 151 -0.10 2.35 -20.33
CA LYS A 151 0.78 2.36 -19.14
C LYS A 151 0.00 2.32 -17.83
N ARG A 152 -1.33 2.31 -17.87
CA ARG A 152 -2.19 2.35 -16.68
C ARG A 152 -2.94 1.05 -16.49
N GLU A 153 -2.94 0.58 -15.28
CA GLU A 153 -3.69 -0.60 -14.87
C GLU A 153 -4.48 -0.30 -13.59
N PHE A 154 -5.75 -0.70 -13.58
CA PHE A 154 -6.49 -0.77 -12.33
C PHE A 154 -6.20 -2.11 -11.66
N PHE A 155 -5.48 -2.05 -10.55
CA PHE A 155 -5.16 -3.25 -9.81
C PHE A 155 -6.32 -3.66 -8.90
N PHE A 156 -6.84 -4.85 -9.13
CA PHE A 156 -7.90 -5.45 -8.35
C PHE A 156 -7.44 -6.77 -7.71
N ALA A 157 -7.07 -6.72 -6.44
CA ALA A 157 -6.49 -7.86 -5.73
C ALA A 157 -7.30 -9.17 -5.85
N PRO A 158 -8.67 -9.18 -5.80
CA PRO A 158 -9.43 -10.42 -6.00
C PRO A 158 -9.19 -11.10 -7.34
N SER A 159 -8.98 -10.35 -8.43
CA SER A 159 -8.66 -10.94 -9.74
C SER A 159 -7.28 -11.58 -9.73
N HIS A 160 -6.30 -10.94 -9.12
CA HIS A 160 -4.96 -11.47 -8.95
C HIS A 160 -4.96 -12.74 -8.08
N ILE A 161 -5.70 -12.74 -6.98
CA ILE A 161 -5.91 -13.92 -6.12
C ILE A 161 -6.47 -15.09 -6.94
N GLN A 162 -7.51 -14.85 -7.75
CA GLN A 162 -8.10 -15.91 -8.59
C GLN A 162 -7.09 -16.47 -9.61
N MET A 163 -6.24 -15.63 -10.17
CA MET A 163 -5.16 -16.06 -11.08
C MET A 163 -4.19 -16.99 -10.32
N ARG A 164 -3.70 -16.58 -9.15
CA ARG A 164 -2.75 -17.38 -8.37
C ARG A 164 -3.36 -18.66 -7.81
N LEU A 165 -4.64 -18.66 -7.43
CA LEU A 165 -5.34 -19.89 -7.04
C LEU A 165 -5.39 -20.92 -8.17
N LYS A 166 -5.48 -20.48 -9.43
CA LYS A 166 -5.43 -21.39 -10.59
C LYS A 166 -4.02 -21.91 -10.87
N GLU A 167 -2.99 -21.08 -10.66
CA GLU A 167 -1.60 -21.43 -10.96
C GLU A 167 -0.95 -22.24 -9.84
N TRP A 168 -1.12 -21.83 -8.57
CA TRP A 168 -0.46 -22.43 -7.42
C TRP A 168 -1.34 -23.43 -6.66
N GLY A 169 -2.66 -23.30 -6.81
CA GLY A 169 -3.64 -23.96 -5.95
C GLY A 169 -3.87 -23.21 -4.63
N ALA A 170 -4.95 -23.55 -3.95
CA ALA A 170 -5.42 -22.84 -2.75
C ALA A 170 -4.42 -22.98 -1.58
N GLU A 171 -3.88 -24.16 -1.38
CA GLU A 171 -2.96 -24.44 -0.26
C GLU A 171 -1.68 -23.63 -0.34
N GLU A 172 -1.03 -23.59 -1.51
CA GLU A 172 0.22 -22.84 -1.68
C GLU A 172 -0.02 -21.32 -1.63
N PHE A 173 -1.12 -20.83 -2.21
CA PHE A 173 -1.49 -19.43 -2.11
C PHE A 173 -1.73 -19.02 -0.66
N ASP A 174 -2.53 -19.80 0.09
CA ASP A 174 -2.83 -19.53 1.49
C ASP A 174 -1.56 -19.53 2.33
N LYS A 175 -0.70 -20.53 2.16
CA LYS A 175 0.57 -20.62 2.87
C LYS A 175 1.45 -19.39 2.68
N LYS A 176 1.65 -18.94 1.43
CA LYS A 176 2.51 -17.79 1.13
C LYS A 176 1.91 -16.49 1.64
N SER A 177 0.62 -16.26 1.36
CA SER A 177 -0.03 -15.02 1.73
C SER A 177 -0.23 -14.90 3.24
N SER A 178 -0.64 -15.97 3.92
CA SER A 178 -0.82 -15.99 5.37
C SER A 178 0.49 -15.80 6.12
N GLN A 179 1.59 -16.41 5.65
CA GLN A 179 2.92 -16.21 6.22
C GLN A 179 3.35 -14.75 6.10
N PHE A 180 3.23 -14.16 4.90
CA PHE A 180 3.55 -12.75 4.69
C PHE A 180 2.73 -11.83 5.59
N ILE A 181 1.39 -12.05 5.66
CA ILE A 181 0.49 -11.23 6.48
C ILE A 181 0.84 -11.33 7.95
N TYR A 182 1.10 -12.54 8.45
CA TYR A 182 1.46 -12.77 9.85
C TYR A 182 2.76 -12.05 10.22
N ASP A 183 3.82 -12.22 9.42
CA ASP A 183 5.11 -11.60 9.67
C ASP A 183 5.04 -10.07 9.59
N SER A 184 4.30 -9.54 8.62
CA SER A 184 4.08 -8.10 8.45
C SER A 184 3.23 -7.51 9.57
N ALA A 185 2.18 -8.20 10.01
CA ALA A 185 1.36 -7.76 11.14
C ALA A 185 2.16 -7.72 12.45
N LYS A 186 3.05 -8.70 12.65
CA LYS A 186 3.95 -8.73 13.81
C LYS A 186 4.91 -7.54 13.80
N LYS A 187 5.53 -7.23 12.66
CA LYS A 187 6.38 -6.04 12.50
C LYS A 187 5.59 -4.74 12.73
N SER A 188 4.33 -4.71 12.34
CA SER A 188 3.47 -3.53 12.51
C SER A 188 3.09 -3.24 13.95
N ALA A 189 3.21 -4.21 14.85
CA ALA A 189 3.00 -3.99 16.29
C ALA A 189 4.00 -2.98 16.89
N ASP A 190 5.16 -2.78 16.25
CA ASP A 190 6.20 -1.86 16.74
C ASP A 190 5.83 -0.38 16.51
N TRP A 191 4.96 -0.09 15.56
CA TRP A 191 4.60 1.30 15.22
C TRP A 191 3.09 1.57 15.27
N MET A 192 2.23 0.54 15.23
CA MET A 192 0.78 0.71 15.15
C MET A 192 0.15 0.77 16.53
N ALA A 193 -0.54 1.88 16.83
CA ALA A 193 -1.31 2.08 18.04
C ALA A 193 -2.78 1.70 17.79
N ILE A 194 -3.22 0.58 18.36
CA ILE A 194 -4.61 0.15 18.29
C ILE A 194 -5.40 0.79 19.41
N GLU A 195 -6.41 1.58 19.03
CA GLU A 195 -7.33 2.25 19.92
C GLU A 195 -8.71 1.58 19.81
N LYS A 196 -9.28 1.23 20.96
CA LYS A 196 -10.61 0.66 21.04
C LYS A 196 -11.61 1.77 21.37
N LEU A 197 -12.68 1.80 20.62
CA LEU A 197 -13.79 2.72 20.80
C LEU A 197 -15.00 1.93 21.32
N ASP A 198 -15.66 2.44 22.36
CA ASP A 198 -16.86 1.83 22.93
C ASP A 198 -18.11 2.27 22.16
N GLY A 199 -18.50 1.44 21.20
CA GLY A 199 -19.70 1.62 20.42
C GLY A 199 -19.64 2.74 19.37
N VAL A 200 -20.80 2.95 18.74
CA VAL A 200 -20.95 3.91 17.63
C VAL A 200 -20.89 5.37 18.12
N ALA A 201 -21.17 5.62 19.39
CA ALA A 201 -21.16 6.99 19.93
C ALA A 201 -19.74 7.58 19.92
N GLU A 202 -18.74 6.84 20.39
CA GLU A 202 -17.35 7.28 20.36
C GLU A 202 -16.82 7.41 18.93
N LEU A 203 -17.25 6.52 18.02
CA LEU A 203 -16.91 6.68 16.60
C LEU A 203 -17.46 7.99 16.06
N ALA A 204 -18.69 8.38 16.41
CA ALA A 204 -19.30 9.61 15.91
C ALA A 204 -18.50 10.86 16.29
N GLU A 205 -17.85 10.86 17.48
CA GLU A 205 -17.03 11.98 17.94
C GLU A 205 -15.78 12.21 17.07
N ILE A 206 -15.18 11.14 16.55
CA ILE A 206 -13.96 11.22 15.74
C ILE A 206 -14.21 11.05 14.24
N TYR A 207 -15.46 10.79 13.84
CA TYR A 207 -15.81 10.45 12.45
C TYR A 207 -15.39 11.53 11.46
N THR A 208 -15.57 12.80 11.82
CA THR A 208 -15.15 13.93 10.98
C THR A 208 -13.63 13.91 10.76
N ASP A 209 -12.85 13.67 11.80
CA ASP A 209 -11.38 13.63 11.72
C ASP A 209 -10.90 12.43 10.88
N VAL A 210 -11.61 11.29 10.93
CA VAL A 210 -11.36 10.16 10.04
C VAL A 210 -11.59 10.55 8.59
N CYS A 211 -12.76 11.14 8.29
CA CYS A 211 -13.14 11.54 6.92
C CYS A 211 -12.21 12.61 6.34
N GLU A 212 -11.72 13.52 7.18
CA GLU A 212 -10.81 14.60 6.77
C GLU A 212 -9.32 14.18 6.76
N GLY A 213 -9.01 12.89 7.04
CA GLY A 213 -7.65 12.39 7.06
C GLY A 213 -6.74 13.03 8.11
N LYS A 214 -7.33 13.52 9.23
CA LYS A 214 -6.57 14.16 10.31
C LYS A 214 -5.88 13.19 11.24
N LEU A 215 -6.31 11.92 11.24
CA LEU A 215 -5.68 10.89 12.06
C LEU A 215 -4.25 10.65 11.60
N THR A 216 -3.38 10.42 12.56
CA THR A 216 -2.00 10.08 12.27
C THR A 216 -1.89 8.62 11.77
N PRO A 217 -0.89 8.30 10.92
CA PRO A 217 -0.82 7.00 10.24
C PRO A 217 -0.71 5.79 11.16
N GLU A 218 -0.08 5.96 12.33
CA GLU A 218 0.09 4.91 13.33
C GLU A 218 -1.21 4.50 14.02
N ARG A 219 -2.23 5.38 14.05
CA ARG A 219 -3.50 5.07 14.71
C ARG A 219 -4.29 4.03 13.92
N ALA A 220 -4.86 3.10 14.65
CA ALA A 220 -5.75 2.08 14.13
C ALA A 220 -6.95 1.92 15.07
N LEU A 221 -8.16 2.10 14.54
CA LEU A 221 -9.37 2.16 15.35
C LEU A 221 -10.13 0.84 15.29
N VAL A 222 -10.52 0.32 16.44
CA VAL A 222 -11.38 -0.85 16.57
C VAL A 222 -12.61 -0.46 17.37
N ILE A 223 -13.80 -0.67 16.80
CA ILE A 223 -15.06 -0.38 17.47
C ILE A 223 -15.56 -1.66 18.12
N GLU A 224 -15.73 -1.64 19.44
CA GLU A 224 -16.36 -2.73 20.19
C GLU A 224 -17.86 -2.46 20.28
N LEU A 225 -18.68 -3.31 19.65
CA LEU A 225 -20.13 -3.22 19.71
C LEU A 225 -20.60 -4.11 20.88
N SER A 226 -21.13 -3.49 21.93
CA SER A 226 -21.76 -4.17 23.06
C SER A 226 -23.16 -4.68 22.72
#